data_6807115252466450a9ac672c71cc05e1
#
_entry.id   6807115252466450a9ac672c71cc05e1
#
_cell.length_a   1.000
_cell.length_b   1.000
_cell.length_c   1.000
_cell.angle_alpha   90.00
_cell.angle_beta   90.00
_cell.angle_gamma   90.00
#
_symmetry.space_group_name_H-M   'P 1'
#
loop_
_entity.id
_entity.type
_entity.pdbx_description
1 polymer ?
#
loop_
_entity_poly.entity_id
_entity_poly.type
_entity_poly.pdbx_seq_one_letter_code
_entity_poly.pdbx_strand_id
1 'polypeptide(L)'
;YKKELPWSHIYWLSVLDTMGSYTAAAKRLGVSKAAVSLRIAELEQSSGVALVQRTTRSVRLTDAGRVLVGNTQRAFEQIEQGFDSIRDMARVPKGVVRVTAPVALGRQRIMPLMASFLNAYPDIRVEIELSDHLSAIAQEGFDLAIRHASTVPETHVAWLLRPSTTLLAASPVYLQARGTPRHPNDLASHNCLYYLRSANAPAWSFSPVRRPQERCSVAIRGNFSANNSEALRRLVLDGVGIALLPDFSSEEDIREGRLVSLLPGWRPDGAFGEAIYAIRPYSAHVPRAVRAFVEHLRQSLA
;
A
#
# COMPACT_ATOMS: atom_id res chain seq x y z
N TYR A 1 41.15 -14.44 -26.17
CA TYR A 1 41.05 -14.34 -24.72
C TYR A 1 39.85 -13.48 -24.38
N LYS A 2 38.76 -14.09 -23.84
CA LYS A 2 37.65 -13.33 -23.26
C LYS A 2 38.20 -12.62 -22.01
N LYS A 3 38.39 -11.30 -22.10
CA LYS A 3 38.75 -10.47 -20.94
C LYS A 3 37.65 -10.69 -19.87
N GLU A 4 38.05 -11.14 -18.68
CA GLU A 4 37.09 -11.27 -17.58
C GLU A 4 36.41 -9.93 -17.35
N LEU A 5 35.09 -9.95 -17.30
CA LEU A 5 34.30 -8.76 -17.03
C LEU A 5 34.58 -8.27 -15.60
N PRO A 6 34.88 -7.00 -15.36
CA PRO A 6 35.19 -6.47 -14.03
C PRO A 6 33.92 -6.24 -13.20
N TRP A 7 33.20 -7.32 -12.87
CA TRP A 7 31.90 -7.31 -12.17
C TRP A 7 31.91 -6.45 -10.91
N SER A 8 32.94 -6.58 -10.08
CA SER A 8 33.05 -5.80 -8.84
C SER A 8 33.19 -4.30 -9.11
N HIS A 9 33.91 -3.91 -10.16
CA HIS A 9 34.10 -2.50 -10.52
C HIS A 9 32.80 -1.87 -11.05
N ILE A 10 32.01 -2.62 -11.82
CA ILE A 10 30.69 -2.19 -12.30
C ILE A 10 29.74 -2.01 -11.12
N TYR A 11 29.75 -2.94 -10.16
CA TYR A 11 28.97 -2.82 -8.92
C TYR A 11 29.37 -1.56 -8.13
N TRP A 12 30.66 -1.28 -8.01
CA TRP A 12 31.13 -0.09 -7.31
C TRP A 12 30.72 1.21 -7.99
N LEU A 13 30.63 1.22 -9.33
CA LEU A 13 30.10 2.35 -10.08
C LEU A 13 28.60 2.58 -9.77
N SER A 14 27.81 1.53 -9.71
CA SER A 14 26.40 1.58 -9.33
C SER A 14 26.21 2.11 -7.89
N VAL A 15 27.02 1.65 -6.94
CA VAL A 15 27.02 2.18 -5.56
C VAL A 15 27.45 3.64 -5.52
N LEU A 16 28.44 4.04 -6.32
CA LEU A 16 28.90 5.44 -6.40
C LEU A 16 27.80 6.37 -6.92
N ASP A 17 27.08 5.94 -7.94
CA ASP A 17 25.93 6.69 -8.49
C ASP A 17 24.83 6.89 -7.43
N THR A 18 24.41 5.80 -6.76
CA THR A 18 23.39 5.84 -5.71
C THR A 18 23.81 6.73 -4.53
N MET A 19 25.06 6.68 -4.12
CA MET A 19 25.58 7.44 -2.96
C MET A 19 25.95 8.89 -3.28
N GLY A 20 26.10 9.25 -4.55
CA GLY A 20 26.41 10.60 -5.02
C GLY A 20 27.78 11.14 -4.60
N SER A 21 28.59 10.39 -3.85
CA SER A 21 29.95 10.80 -3.46
C SER A 21 30.88 9.63 -3.19
N TYR A 22 32.16 9.79 -3.48
CA TYR A 22 33.19 8.78 -3.20
C TYR A 22 33.31 8.45 -1.72
N THR A 23 33.12 9.41 -0.84
CA THR A 23 33.16 9.19 0.62
C THR A 23 32.00 8.35 1.11
N ALA A 24 30.78 8.64 0.64
CA ALA A 24 29.59 7.86 1.00
C ALA A 24 29.65 6.45 0.41
N ALA A 25 30.10 6.31 -0.85
CA ALA A 25 30.32 5.01 -1.48
C ALA A 25 31.35 4.17 -0.74
N ALA A 26 32.49 4.77 -0.34
CA ALA A 26 33.52 4.11 0.43
C ALA A 26 32.99 3.57 1.77
N LYS A 27 32.21 4.39 2.48
CA LYS A 27 31.54 3.97 3.74
C LYS A 27 30.57 2.81 3.51
N ARG A 28 29.78 2.86 2.43
CA ARG A 28 28.82 1.79 2.08
C ARG A 28 29.52 0.49 1.72
N LEU A 29 30.65 0.56 1.02
CA LEU A 29 31.45 -0.59 0.58
C LEU A 29 32.40 -1.12 1.64
N GLY A 30 32.58 -0.42 2.76
CA GLY A 30 33.53 -0.81 3.82
C GLY A 30 34.99 -0.70 3.42
N VAL A 31 35.34 0.26 2.52
CA VAL A 31 36.69 0.45 1.95
C VAL A 31 37.13 1.90 2.06
N SER A 32 38.39 2.18 1.66
CA SER A 32 38.90 3.56 1.60
C SER A 32 38.38 4.31 0.37
N LYS A 33 38.27 5.65 0.44
CA LYS A 33 37.93 6.51 -0.70
C LYS A 33 38.89 6.32 -1.86
N ALA A 34 40.19 6.12 -1.58
CA ALA A 34 41.22 5.86 -2.58
C ALA A 34 40.96 4.56 -3.35
N ALA A 35 40.51 3.50 -2.64
CA ALA A 35 40.15 2.24 -3.26
C ALA A 35 38.99 2.38 -4.24
N VAL A 36 37.93 3.11 -3.87
CA VAL A 36 36.80 3.36 -4.80
C VAL A 36 37.29 4.13 -6.04
N SER A 37 38.09 5.18 -5.85
CA SER A 37 38.61 5.97 -6.97
C SER A 37 39.50 5.14 -7.91
N LEU A 38 40.33 4.27 -7.37
CA LEU A 38 41.19 3.36 -8.15
C LEU A 38 40.34 2.38 -8.98
N ARG A 39 39.34 1.74 -8.36
CA ARG A 39 38.48 0.77 -9.06
C ARG A 39 37.63 1.39 -10.17
N ILE A 40 37.18 2.62 -9.98
CA ILE A 40 36.49 3.35 -11.06
C ILE A 40 37.49 3.70 -12.20
N ALA A 41 38.71 4.15 -11.89
CA ALA A 41 39.71 4.41 -12.90
C ALA A 41 40.10 3.14 -13.69
N GLU A 42 40.23 1.99 -13.03
CA GLU A 42 40.49 0.70 -13.68
C GLU A 42 39.32 0.28 -14.60
N LEU A 43 38.08 0.58 -14.20
CA LEU A 43 36.89 0.32 -15.04
C LEU A 43 36.90 1.24 -16.29
N GLU A 44 37.17 2.53 -16.12
CA GLU A 44 37.31 3.48 -17.23
C GLU A 44 38.45 3.07 -18.20
N GLN A 45 39.59 2.67 -17.66
CA GLN A 45 40.68 2.15 -18.46
C GLN A 45 40.31 0.88 -19.24
N SER A 46 39.58 -0.04 -18.61
CA SER A 46 39.19 -1.31 -19.26
C SER A 46 38.13 -1.11 -20.33
N SER A 47 37.23 -0.14 -20.15
CA SER A 47 36.15 0.21 -21.10
C SER A 47 36.59 1.17 -22.19
N GLY A 48 37.73 1.87 -22.00
CA GLY A 48 38.26 2.88 -22.93
C GLY A 48 37.46 4.20 -22.95
N VAL A 49 36.48 4.36 -22.04
CA VAL A 49 35.66 5.57 -21.97
C VAL A 49 35.54 6.07 -20.53
N ALA A 50 35.43 7.40 -20.35
CA ALA A 50 35.14 7.97 -19.05
C ALA A 50 33.69 7.66 -18.64
N LEU A 51 33.51 7.19 -17.41
CA LEU A 51 32.20 6.83 -16.85
C LEU A 51 31.72 7.83 -15.80
N VAL A 52 32.67 8.62 -15.22
CA VAL A 52 32.41 9.60 -14.18
C VAL A 52 32.93 10.97 -14.59
N GLN A 53 32.06 11.99 -14.43
CA GLN A 53 32.49 13.38 -14.55
C GLN A 53 33.07 13.84 -13.22
N ARG A 54 34.38 14.22 -13.22
CA ARG A 54 35.05 14.73 -12.02
C ARG A 54 34.75 16.22 -11.87
N THR A 55 33.83 16.55 -10.97
CA THR A 55 33.67 17.92 -10.49
C THR A 55 34.11 18.01 -9.04
N THR A 56 34.56 19.17 -8.59
CA THR A 56 35.09 19.38 -7.23
C THR A 56 34.03 19.30 -6.14
N ARG A 57 32.73 19.31 -6.49
CA ARG A 57 31.60 19.36 -5.54
C ARG A 57 30.61 18.20 -5.63
N SER A 58 30.55 17.47 -6.74
CA SER A 58 29.62 16.34 -6.90
C SER A 58 30.14 15.30 -7.86
N VAL A 59 29.76 14.05 -7.66
CA VAL A 59 30.02 12.96 -8.60
C VAL A 59 28.79 12.86 -9.52
N ARG A 60 29.03 12.89 -10.83
CA ARG A 60 27.98 12.64 -11.83
C ARG A 60 28.50 11.63 -12.84
N LEU A 61 27.62 10.73 -13.27
CA LEU A 61 27.95 9.83 -14.36
C LEU A 61 27.96 10.55 -15.71
N THR A 62 28.83 10.09 -16.61
CA THR A 62 28.74 10.40 -18.04
C THR A 62 27.55 9.70 -18.68
N ASP A 63 27.25 9.96 -19.95
CA ASP A 63 26.22 9.21 -20.69
C ASP A 63 26.56 7.71 -20.74
N ALA A 64 27.83 7.37 -20.99
CA ALA A 64 28.31 5.99 -20.96
C ALA A 64 28.15 5.35 -19.57
N GLY A 65 28.45 6.10 -18.50
CA GLY A 65 28.24 5.64 -17.12
C GLY A 65 26.77 5.36 -16.82
N ARG A 66 25.86 6.26 -17.22
CA ARG A 66 24.40 6.07 -17.06
C ARG A 66 23.87 4.84 -17.81
N VAL A 67 24.32 4.63 -19.03
CA VAL A 67 23.95 3.44 -19.83
C VAL A 67 24.43 2.17 -19.14
N LEU A 68 25.69 2.13 -18.67
CA LEU A 68 26.23 0.97 -17.98
C LEU A 68 25.49 0.66 -16.70
N VAL A 69 25.26 1.65 -15.82
CA VAL A 69 24.53 1.48 -14.56
C VAL A 69 23.09 1.09 -14.83
N GLY A 70 22.39 1.77 -15.74
CA GLY A 70 21.00 1.45 -16.07
C GLY A 70 20.79 0.02 -16.58
N ASN A 71 21.76 -0.52 -17.33
CA ASN A 71 21.69 -1.90 -17.83
C ASN A 71 22.09 -2.96 -16.80
N THR A 72 22.86 -2.60 -15.76
CA THR A 72 23.45 -3.58 -14.83
C THR A 72 22.83 -3.51 -13.42
N GLN A 73 22.19 -2.42 -13.05
CA GLN A 73 21.62 -2.22 -11.71
C GLN A 73 20.64 -3.32 -11.34
N ARG A 74 19.68 -3.64 -12.21
CA ARG A 74 18.71 -4.73 -11.98
C ARG A 74 19.38 -6.09 -11.79
N ALA A 75 20.46 -6.36 -12.53
CA ALA A 75 21.18 -7.62 -12.40
C ALA A 75 21.88 -7.72 -11.03
N PHE A 76 22.49 -6.65 -10.54
CA PHE A 76 23.09 -6.62 -9.20
C PHE A 76 22.02 -6.75 -8.10
N GLU A 77 20.90 -6.06 -8.22
CA GLU A 77 19.77 -6.23 -7.31
C GLU A 77 19.29 -7.69 -7.27
N GLN A 78 19.22 -8.37 -8.42
CA GLN A 78 18.86 -9.79 -8.50
C GLN A 78 19.91 -10.70 -7.84
N ILE A 79 21.20 -10.42 -8.00
CA ILE A 79 22.29 -11.17 -7.36
C ILE A 79 22.23 -11.01 -5.83
N GLU A 80 22.10 -9.78 -5.32
CA GLU A 80 21.95 -9.52 -3.89
C GLU A 80 20.72 -10.24 -3.32
N GLN A 81 19.61 -10.17 -4.01
CA GLN A 81 18.36 -10.84 -3.63
C GLN A 81 18.50 -12.37 -3.63
N GLY A 82 19.17 -12.93 -4.64
CA GLY A 82 19.47 -14.37 -4.67
C GLY A 82 20.32 -14.81 -3.47
N PHE A 83 21.31 -14.01 -3.12
CA PHE A 83 22.16 -14.27 -1.96
C PHE A 83 21.41 -14.12 -0.62
N ASP A 84 20.60 -13.10 -0.49
CA ASP A 84 19.74 -12.89 0.68
C ASP A 84 18.68 -13.98 0.80
N SER A 85 18.11 -14.47 -0.30
CA SER A 85 17.15 -15.57 -0.28
C SER A 85 17.76 -16.86 0.27
N ILE A 86 19.03 -17.17 -0.05
CA ILE A 86 19.74 -18.32 0.50
C ILE A 86 20.02 -18.14 1.99
N ARG A 87 20.44 -16.96 2.41
CA ARG A 87 20.64 -16.62 3.84
C ARG A 87 19.34 -16.70 4.61
N ASP A 88 18.23 -16.33 3.97
CA ASP A 88 16.88 -16.40 4.54
C ASP A 88 16.37 -17.84 4.64
N MET A 89 16.77 -18.76 3.77
CA MET A 89 16.34 -20.18 3.86
C MET A 89 16.71 -20.85 5.18
N ALA A 90 17.71 -20.32 5.89
CA ALA A 90 18.25 -20.88 7.14
C ALA A 90 17.79 -20.15 8.42
N ARG A 91 16.92 -19.15 8.36
CA ARG A 91 16.65 -18.29 9.54
C ARG A 91 15.17 -18.15 9.87
N VAL A 92 14.87 -18.07 11.17
CA VAL A 92 13.58 -17.66 11.73
C VAL A 92 13.24 -16.24 11.24
N PRO A 93 11.97 -15.93 10.86
CA PRO A 93 11.57 -14.58 10.49
C PRO A 93 11.87 -13.58 11.61
N LYS A 94 12.63 -12.52 11.29
CA LYS A 94 13.04 -11.49 12.25
C LYS A 94 13.21 -10.13 11.58
N GLY A 95 13.22 -9.07 12.36
CA GLY A 95 13.46 -7.69 11.90
C GLY A 95 12.24 -6.80 12.07
N VAL A 96 12.22 -5.66 11.40
CA VAL A 96 11.13 -4.68 11.48
C VAL A 96 10.24 -4.80 10.26
N VAL A 97 8.91 -4.76 10.48
CA VAL A 97 7.88 -4.65 9.43
C VAL A 97 7.16 -3.33 9.62
N ARG A 98 7.36 -2.39 8.68
CA ARG A 98 6.69 -1.09 8.68
C ARG A 98 5.45 -1.14 7.81
N VAL A 99 4.30 -0.88 8.41
CA VAL A 99 2.99 -1.04 7.78
C VAL A 99 2.20 0.25 7.88
N THR A 100 1.52 0.64 6.80
CA THR A 100 0.47 1.66 6.86
C THR A 100 -0.89 1.04 6.55
N ALA A 101 -1.95 1.47 7.27
CA ALA A 101 -3.31 0.99 7.08
C ALA A 101 -4.34 2.11 7.36
N PRO A 102 -5.54 2.07 6.73
CA PRO A 102 -6.63 2.96 7.10
C PRO A 102 -7.00 2.80 8.58
N VAL A 103 -7.36 3.92 9.24
CA VAL A 103 -7.61 3.95 10.69
C VAL A 103 -8.66 2.94 11.10
N ALA A 104 -9.83 2.94 10.47
CA ALA A 104 -10.94 2.04 10.80
C ALA A 104 -10.56 0.57 10.60
N LEU A 105 -9.94 0.23 9.46
CA LEU A 105 -9.49 -1.13 9.17
C LEU A 105 -8.41 -1.60 10.13
N GLY A 106 -7.44 -0.75 10.41
CA GLY A 106 -6.35 -1.02 11.35
C GLY A 106 -6.89 -1.35 12.74
N ARG A 107 -7.73 -0.48 13.28
CA ARG A 107 -8.29 -0.65 14.64
C ARG A 107 -9.21 -1.86 14.77
N GLN A 108 -10.10 -2.05 13.80
CA GLN A 108 -11.17 -3.05 13.91
C GLN A 108 -10.75 -4.45 13.47
N ARG A 109 -9.81 -4.57 12.53
CA ARG A 109 -9.46 -5.87 11.94
C ARG A 109 -8.00 -6.27 12.09
N ILE A 110 -7.05 -5.31 12.09
CA ILE A 110 -5.62 -5.64 12.17
C ILE A 110 -5.16 -5.71 13.63
N MET A 111 -5.48 -4.71 14.45
CA MET A 111 -5.03 -4.68 15.85
C MET A 111 -5.44 -5.91 16.66
N PRO A 112 -6.66 -6.48 16.53
CA PRO A 112 -7.01 -7.71 17.24
C PRO A 112 -6.11 -8.91 16.93
N LEU A 113 -5.45 -8.93 15.76
CA LEU A 113 -4.57 -10.01 15.31
C LEU A 113 -3.12 -9.84 15.78
N MET A 114 -2.75 -8.65 16.28
CA MET A 114 -1.35 -8.36 16.59
C MET A 114 -0.81 -9.18 17.76
N ALA A 115 -1.60 -9.45 18.77
CA ALA A 115 -1.16 -10.24 19.90
C ALA A 115 -0.76 -11.67 19.48
N SER A 116 -1.58 -12.33 18.67
CA SER A 116 -1.28 -13.68 18.16
C SER A 116 -0.07 -13.70 17.24
N PHE A 117 0.07 -12.67 16.38
CA PHE A 117 1.21 -12.53 15.48
C PHE A 117 2.53 -12.34 16.26
N LEU A 118 2.58 -11.39 17.19
CA LEU A 118 3.79 -11.07 17.95
C LEU A 118 4.21 -12.23 18.87
N ASN A 119 3.25 -12.99 19.40
CA ASN A 119 3.55 -14.21 20.14
C ASN A 119 4.12 -15.33 19.25
N ALA A 120 3.63 -15.46 18.01
CA ALA A 120 4.14 -16.46 17.06
C ALA A 120 5.52 -16.08 16.47
N TYR A 121 5.83 -14.79 16.41
CA TYR A 121 7.07 -14.27 15.82
C TYR A 121 7.75 -13.26 16.75
N PRO A 122 8.34 -13.69 17.89
CA PRO A 122 8.90 -12.79 18.91
C PRO A 122 10.09 -11.95 18.42
N ASP A 123 10.77 -12.39 17.36
CA ASP A 123 11.90 -11.67 16.76
C ASP A 123 11.47 -10.63 15.70
N ILE A 124 10.16 -10.47 15.45
CA ILE A 124 9.62 -9.45 14.55
C ILE A 124 9.09 -8.27 15.37
N ARG A 125 9.55 -7.08 15.02
CA ARG A 125 8.98 -5.81 15.48
C ARG A 125 8.05 -5.25 14.42
N VAL A 126 6.80 -4.94 14.76
CA VAL A 126 5.83 -4.28 13.85
C VAL A 126 5.74 -2.81 14.21
N GLU A 127 5.95 -1.96 13.22
CA GLU A 127 5.68 -0.51 13.29
C GLU A 127 4.50 -0.23 12.37
N ILE A 128 3.35 0.16 12.95
CA ILE A 128 2.14 0.42 12.19
C ILE A 128 1.71 1.87 12.28
N GLU A 129 1.49 2.50 11.14
CA GLU A 129 0.88 3.82 11.04
C GLU A 129 -0.55 3.70 10.54
N LEU A 130 -1.50 4.19 11.34
CA LEU A 130 -2.92 4.22 10.98
C LEU A 130 -3.23 5.59 10.38
N SER A 131 -3.44 5.62 9.05
CA SER A 131 -3.68 6.84 8.30
C SER A 131 -4.63 6.61 7.13
N ASP A 132 -5.63 7.50 7.02
CA ASP A 132 -6.58 7.51 5.89
C ASP A 132 -6.05 8.33 4.69
N HIS A 133 -4.84 8.87 4.77
CA HIS A 133 -4.13 9.47 3.64
C HIS A 133 -3.53 8.38 2.74
N LEU A 134 -3.56 8.63 1.42
CA LEU A 134 -2.87 7.79 0.46
C LEU A 134 -1.39 8.14 0.48
N SER A 135 -0.63 7.40 1.27
CA SER A 135 0.82 7.54 1.37
C SER A 135 1.51 6.96 0.15
N ALA A 136 2.60 7.60 -0.28
CA ALA A 136 3.51 7.02 -1.25
C ALA A 136 4.41 6.00 -0.53
N ILE A 137 4.01 4.73 -0.51
CA ILE A 137 4.61 3.63 0.26
C ILE A 137 6.14 3.64 0.21
N ALA A 138 6.71 3.78 -1.00
CA ALA A 138 8.16 3.75 -1.19
C ALA A 138 8.88 5.01 -0.67
N GLN A 139 8.23 6.17 -0.71
CA GLN A 139 8.84 7.44 -0.30
C GLN A 139 8.82 7.63 1.22
N GLU A 140 7.84 7.03 1.90
CA GLU A 140 7.65 7.16 3.35
C GLU A 140 8.31 5.99 4.13
N GLY A 141 9.00 5.06 3.45
CA GLY A 141 9.77 3.99 4.08
C GLY A 141 8.93 2.85 4.64
N PHE A 142 7.69 2.66 4.16
CA PHE A 142 6.87 1.51 4.52
C PHE A 142 7.24 0.28 3.69
N ASP A 143 7.27 -0.88 4.35
CA ASP A 143 7.44 -2.17 3.69
C ASP A 143 6.13 -2.64 3.06
N LEU A 144 4.99 -2.22 3.62
CA LEU A 144 3.68 -2.71 3.28
C LEU A 144 2.60 -1.65 3.52
N ALA A 145 1.65 -1.52 2.59
CA ALA A 145 0.41 -0.80 2.82
C ALA A 145 -0.77 -1.76 2.77
N ILE A 146 -1.62 -1.74 3.78
CA ILE A 146 -2.91 -2.43 3.73
C ILE A 146 -3.93 -1.44 3.22
N ARG A 147 -4.63 -1.78 2.15
CA ARG A 147 -5.57 -0.85 1.50
C ARG A 147 -6.81 -1.57 1.00
N HIS A 148 -7.91 -0.85 1.05
CA HIS A 148 -9.14 -1.19 0.38
C HIS A 148 -9.07 -0.68 -1.06
N ALA A 149 -9.11 -1.57 -2.05
CA ALA A 149 -8.91 -1.22 -3.45
C ALA A 149 -9.74 -2.12 -4.39
N SER A 150 -10.12 -1.58 -5.54
CA SER A 150 -10.69 -2.35 -6.65
C SER A 150 -9.62 -2.78 -7.66
N THR A 151 -8.54 -2.01 -7.75
CA THR A 151 -7.40 -2.29 -8.65
C THR A 151 -6.09 -1.99 -7.91
N VAL A 152 -5.05 -2.70 -8.28
CA VAL A 152 -3.69 -2.50 -7.77
C VAL A 152 -2.82 -2.05 -8.95
N PRO A 153 -1.96 -1.03 -8.77
CA PRO A 153 -1.03 -0.60 -9.83
C PRO A 153 -0.08 -1.74 -10.24
N GLU A 154 0.20 -1.88 -11.53
CA GLU A 154 1.09 -2.93 -12.08
C GLU A 154 2.53 -2.86 -11.55
N THR A 155 2.94 -1.70 -11.04
CA THR A 155 4.25 -1.49 -10.41
C THR A 155 4.35 -2.04 -8.99
N HIS A 156 3.27 -2.64 -8.47
CA HIS A 156 3.19 -3.14 -7.10
C HIS A 156 2.87 -4.64 -7.08
N VAL A 157 3.32 -5.30 -6.03
CA VAL A 157 2.88 -6.65 -5.66
C VAL A 157 1.76 -6.51 -4.64
N ALA A 158 0.67 -7.24 -4.85
CA ALA A 158 -0.46 -7.26 -3.94
C ALA A 158 -0.86 -8.68 -3.56
N TRP A 159 -1.17 -8.86 -2.29
CA TRP A 159 -1.79 -10.06 -1.76
C TRP A 159 -3.22 -9.73 -1.36
N LEU A 160 -4.16 -10.47 -1.92
CA LEU A 160 -5.55 -10.41 -1.48
C LEU A 160 -5.63 -10.94 -0.04
N LEU A 161 -6.10 -10.10 0.89
CA LEU A 161 -6.34 -10.49 2.28
C LEU A 161 -7.76 -11.00 2.47
N ARG A 162 -8.76 -10.24 1.98
CA ARG A 162 -10.17 -10.68 1.92
C ARG A 162 -10.95 -9.87 0.89
N PRO A 163 -12.00 -10.45 0.29
CA PRO A 163 -13.03 -9.68 -0.40
C PRO A 163 -13.71 -8.70 0.57
N SER A 164 -14.23 -7.59 0.06
CA SER A 164 -14.98 -6.61 0.86
C SER A 164 -16.06 -5.97 0.01
N THR A 165 -17.14 -5.57 0.63
CA THR A 165 -18.26 -4.93 -0.04
C THR A 165 -18.59 -3.60 0.62
N THR A 166 -19.22 -2.72 -0.14
CA THR A 166 -19.79 -1.48 0.37
C THR A 166 -21.26 -1.69 0.64
N LEU A 167 -21.72 -1.29 1.82
CA LEU A 167 -23.12 -1.36 2.24
C LEU A 167 -23.68 0.05 2.41
N LEU A 168 -24.92 0.26 1.98
CA LEU A 168 -25.70 1.45 2.32
C LEU A 168 -26.42 1.17 3.62
N ALA A 169 -26.20 1.98 4.66
CA ALA A 169 -26.72 1.71 5.99
C ALA A 169 -27.32 2.94 6.67
N ALA A 170 -28.34 2.70 7.50
CA ALA A 170 -28.93 3.66 8.41
C ALA A 170 -29.34 2.98 9.71
N SER A 171 -29.52 3.74 10.79
CA SER A 171 -30.10 3.21 12.03
C SER A 171 -31.62 3.13 11.94
N PRO A 172 -32.27 2.19 12.69
CA PRO A 172 -33.72 2.10 12.75
C PRO A 172 -34.39 3.42 13.19
N VAL A 173 -33.76 4.14 14.10
CA VAL A 173 -34.28 5.45 14.60
C VAL A 173 -34.38 6.46 13.47
N TYR A 174 -33.35 6.56 12.63
CA TYR A 174 -33.37 7.44 11.46
C TYR A 174 -34.50 7.06 10.50
N LEU A 175 -34.62 5.75 10.20
CA LEU A 175 -35.62 5.27 9.25
C LEU A 175 -37.07 5.46 9.74
N GLN A 176 -37.32 5.35 11.04
CA GLN A 176 -38.63 5.66 11.62
C GLN A 176 -38.98 7.14 11.45
N ALA A 177 -38.01 8.03 11.58
CA ALA A 177 -38.24 9.47 11.49
C ALA A 177 -38.33 9.99 10.05
N ARG A 178 -37.60 9.36 9.11
CA ARG A 178 -37.38 9.90 7.75
C ARG A 178 -37.83 8.98 6.63
N GLY A 179 -38.36 7.78 6.95
CA GLY A 179 -38.74 6.77 5.99
C GLY A 179 -37.56 5.94 5.49
N THR A 180 -37.88 4.82 4.83
CA THR A 180 -36.89 3.90 4.25
C THR A 180 -36.83 4.09 2.74
N PRO A 181 -35.69 4.44 2.15
CA PRO A 181 -35.53 4.56 0.71
C PRO A 181 -35.75 3.18 0.05
N ARG A 182 -36.48 3.16 -1.07
CA ARG A 182 -36.76 1.97 -1.87
C ARG A 182 -36.04 1.95 -3.21
N HIS A 183 -35.59 3.10 -3.65
CA HIS A 183 -34.83 3.30 -4.89
C HIS A 183 -33.65 4.26 -4.64
N PRO A 184 -32.51 4.15 -5.36
CA PRO A 184 -31.40 5.08 -5.19
C PRO A 184 -31.78 6.56 -5.31
N ASN A 185 -32.72 6.90 -6.16
CA ASN A 185 -33.18 8.30 -6.32
C ASN A 185 -33.81 8.88 -5.06
N ASP A 186 -34.36 8.04 -4.18
CA ASP A 186 -34.97 8.51 -2.93
C ASP A 186 -33.90 9.14 -2.00
N LEU A 187 -32.62 8.79 -2.17
CA LEU A 187 -31.50 9.31 -1.39
C LEU A 187 -31.32 10.84 -1.56
N ALA A 188 -31.82 11.42 -2.64
CA ALA A 188 -31.79 12.87 -2.85
C ALA A 188 -32.59 13.65 -1.76
N SER A 189 -33.56 12.98 -1.10
CA SER A 189 -34.38 13.55 -0.01
C SER A 189 -33.88 13.19 1.38
N HIS A 190 -32.84 12.36 1.50
CA HIS A 190 -32.26 11.94 2.76
C HIS A 190 -31.00 12.73 3.12
N ASN A 191 -30.67 12.78 4.42
CA ASN A 191 -29.36 13.26 4.89
C ASN A 191 -28.30 12.19 4.66
N CYS A 192 -27.49 12.35 3.61
CA CYS A 192 -26.47 11.38 3.22
C CYS A 192 -25.11 11.83 3.76
N LEU A 193 -24.57 11.08 4.71
CA LEU A 193 -23.24 11.30 5.28
C LEU A 193 -22.20 10.65 4.35
N TYR A 194 -21.24 11.42 3.85
CA TYR A 194 -20.39 10.90 2.76
C TYR A 194 -18.90 10.95 3.07
N TYR A 195 -18.20 10.03 2.42
CA TYR A 195 -16.74 9.94 2.53
C TYR A 195 -16.09 11.06 1.69
N LEU A 196 -15.25 11.87 2.33
CA LEU A 196 -14.59 13.01 1.71
C LEU A 196 -13.43 12.53 0.83
N ARG A 197 -13.64 12.45 -0.49
CA ARG A 197 -12.59 12.04 -1.46
C ARG A 197 -12.23 13.11 -2.49
N SER A 198 -13.13 14.05 -2.79
CA SER A 198 -12.91 15.08 -3.80
C SER A 198 -13.66 16.37 -3.46
N ALA A 199 -13.24 17.46 -4.10
CA ALA A 199 -13.91 18.77 -3.98
C ALA A 199 -15.21 18.88 -4.81
N ASN A 200 -15.56 17.86 -5.62
CA ASN A 200 -16.75 17.88 -6.46
C ASN A 200 -18.02 17.58 -5.63
N ALA A 201 -19.16 18.00 -6.14
CA ALA A 201 -20.46 17.70 -5.54
C ALA A 201 -20.62 16.18 -5.35
N PRO A 202 -20.99 15.72 -4.14
CA PRO A 202 -21.06 14.30 -3.86
C PRO A 202 -22.20 13.64 -4.65
N ALA A 203 -21.87 12.55 -5.33
CA ALA A 203 -22.84 11.68 -6.00
C ALA A 203 -22.51 10.24 -5.68
N TRP A 204 -23.56 9.43 -5.49
CA TRP A 204 -23.41 7.98 -5.32
C TRP A 204 -23.96 7.27 -6.55
N SER A 205 -23.24 6.27 -7.00
CA SER A 205 -23.64 5.43 -8.13
C SER A 205 -24.00 4.05 -7.63
N PHE A 206 -25.01 3.45 -8.25
CA PHE A 206 -25.52 2.13 -7.92
C PHE A 206 -25.78 1.35 -9.20
N SER A 207 -25.57 0.05 -9.15
CA SER A 207 -25.94 -0.88 -10.22
C SER A 207 -26.95 -1.91 -9.68
N PRO A 208 -28.05 -2.20 -10.39
CA PRO A 208 -28.96 -3.25 -9.99
C PRO A 208 -28.26 -4.61 -9.96
N VAL A 209 -28.42 -5.40 -8.91
CA VAL A 209 -27.78 -6.73 -8.78
C VAL A 209 -28.10 -7.65 -9.97
N ARG A 210 -29.32 -7.56 -10.50
CA ARG A 210 -29.78 -8.39 -11.64
C ARG A 210 -29.35 -7.83 -13.02
N ARG A 211 -28.92 -6.57 -13.10
CA ARG A 211 -28.54 -5.87 -14.35
C ARG A 211 -27.35 -4.95 -14.11
N PRO A 212 -26.18 -5.51 -13.86
CA PRO A 212 -25.00 -4.73 -13.43
C PRO A 212 -24.48 -3.70 -14.48
N GLN A 213 -24.94 -3.79 -15.73
CA GLN A 213 -24.60 -2.81 -16.77
C GLN A 213 -25.42 -1.51 -16.66
N GLU A 214 -26.60 -1.56 -16.03
CA GLU A 214 -27.43 -0.39 -15.80
C GLU A 214 -26.88 0.37 -14.58
N ARG A 215 -26.61 1.66 -14.75
CA ARG A 215 -26.14 2.50 -13.64
C ARG A 215 -27.15 3.56 -13.30
N CYS A 216 -27.38 3.74 -12.00
CA CYS A 216 -28.16 4.84 -11.46
C CYS A 216 -27.23 5.73 -10.63
N SER A 217 -27.05 6.98 -11.04
CA SER A 217 -26.26 7.95 -10.27
C SER A 217 -27.19 8.99 -9.66
N VAL A 218 -27.06 9.22 -8.37
CA VAL A 218 -27.88 10.17 -7.62
C VAL A 218 -26.99 11.21 -6.95
N ALA A 219 -27.28 12.49 -7.18
CA ALA A 219 -26.68 13.59 -6.44
C ALA A 219 -27.21 13.54 -5.00
N ILE A 220 -26.29 13.46 -4.04
CA ILE A 220 -26.62 13.38 -2.63
C ILE A 220 -26.39 14.73 -1.94
N ARG A 221 -27.07 14.92 -0.81
CA ARG A 221 -26.86 16.04 0.09
C ARG A 221 -26.71 15.53 1.51
N GLY A 222 -25.84 16.16 2.26
CA GLY A 222 -25.65 15.84 3.68
C GLY A 222 -24.96 16.95 4.42
N ASN A 223 -25.13 16.97 5.73
CA ASN A 223 -24.56 17.96 6.62
C ASN A 223 -23.25 17.54 7.27
N PHE A 224 -22.73 16.35 6.91
CA PHE A 224 -21.47 15.84 7.43
C PHE A 224 -20.72 15.00 6.40
N SER A 225 -19.41 15.20 6.37
CA SER A 225 -18.48 14.38 5.60
C SER A 225 -17.20 14.17 6.39
N ALA A 226 -16.57 13.03 6.21
CA ALA A 226 -15.30 12.69 6.82
C ALA A 226 -14.46 11.80 5.89
N ASN A 227 -13.15 11.82 6.06
CA ASN A 227 -12.23 10.89 5.39
C ASN A 227 -12.06 9.56 6.16
N ASN A 228 -12.90 9.29 7.15
CA ASN A 228 -12.83 8.14 8.03
C ASN A 228 -14.19 7.45 8.13
N SER A 229 -14.24 6.15 7.80
CA SER A 229 -15.50 5.37 7.82
C SER A 229 -16.04 5.11 9.23
N GLU A 230 -15.19 5.09 10.25
CA GLU A 230 -15.61 4.91 11.65
C GLU A 230 -16.36 6.14 12.16
N ALA A 231 -15.92 7.36 11.75
CA ALA A 231 -16.64 8.60 12.06
C ALA A 231 -18.02 8.63 11.40
N LEU A 232 -18.11 8.21 10.13
CA LEU A 232 -19.41 8.10 9.44
C LEU A 232 -20.32 7.07 10.13
N ARG A 233 -19.79 5.87 10.42
CA ARG A 233 -20.52 4.81 11.11
C ARG A 233 -21.09 5.30 12.43
N ARG A 234 -20.32 6.02 13.21
CA ARG A 234 -20.78 6.57 14.51
C ARG A 234 -22.01 7.44 14.34
N LEU A 235 -22.00 8.40 13.42
CA LEU A 235 -23.13 9.28 13.19
C LEU A 235 -24.36 8.57 12.59
N VAL A 236 -24.14 7.52 11.79
CA VAL A 236 -25.25 6.67 11.30
C VAL A 236 -25.91 5.95 12.46
N LEU A 237 -25.14 5.37 13.40
CA LEU A 237 -25.66 4.73 14.62
C LEU A 237 -26.43 5.74 15.50
N ASP A 238 -25.97 6.99 15.58
CA ASP A 238 -26.61 8.05 16.34
C ASP A 238 -27.87 8.62 15.63
N GLY A 239 -28.27 8.07 14.48
CA GLY A 239 -29.50 8.43 13.78
C GLY A 239 -29.42 9.73 12.99
N VAL A 240 -28.23 10.21 12.64
CA VAL A 240 -28.05 11.47 11.92
C VAL A 240 -28.38 11.34 10.43
N GLY A 241 -28.12 10.19 9.81
CA GLY A 241 -28.31 10.03 8.36
C GLY A 241 -28.05 8.61 7.86
N ILE A 242 -27.90 8.54 6.52
CA ILE A 242 -27.54 7.33 5.76
C ILE A 242 -26.11 7.47 5.28
N ALA A 243 -25.32 6.39 5.30
CA ALA A 243 -23.98 6.38 4.75
C ALA A 243 -23.66 5.11 3.95
N LEU A 244 -22.71 5.22 3.03
CA LEU A 244 -22.00 4.08 2.48
C LEU A 244 -20.86 3.71 3.45
N LEU A 245 -20.87 2.47 3.92
CA LEU A 245 -19.90 1.94 4.87
C LEU A 245 -19.26 0.66 4.32
N PRO A 246 -17.97 0.40 4.60
CA PRO A 246 -17.41 -0.92 4.28
C PRO A 246 -18.01 -1.99 5.19
N ASP A 247 -18.17 -3.19 4.65
CA ASP A 247 -18.74 -4.36 5.34
C ASP A 247 -18.05 -4.62 6.68
N PHE A 248 -16.71 -4.66 6.69
CA PHE A 248 -15.94 -4.95 7.90
C PHE A 248 -16.23 -4.00 9.06
N SER A 249 -16.73 -2.79 8.77
CA SER A 249 -17.03 -1.75 9.76
C SER A 249 -18.48 -1.78 10.23
N SER A 250 -19.40 -2.40 9.47
CA SER A 250 -20.84 -2.32 9.70
C SER A 250 -21.54 -3.68 9.92
N GLU A 251 -20.89 -4.80 9.56
CA GLU A 251 -21.48 -6.15 9.66
C GLU A 251 -21.99 -6.49 11.06
N GLU A 252 -21.24 -6.13 12.10
CA GLU A 252 -21.62 -6.42 13.48
C GLU A 252 -22.87 -5.64 13.90
N ASP A 253 -22.92 -4.34 13.55
CA ASP A 253 -24.08 -3.50 13.87
C ASP A 253 -25.34 -3.95 13.12
N ILE A 254 -25.18 -4.44 11.88
CA ILE A 254 -26.29 -4.99 11.09
C ILE A 254 -26.78 -6.29 11.72
N ARG A 255 -25.86 -7.18 12.11
CA ARG A 255 -26.22 -8.45 12.77
C ARG A 255 -26.94 -8.22 14.10
N GLU A 256 -26.56 -7.18 14.84
CA GLU A 256 -27.18 -6.80 16.12
C GLU A 256 -28.40 -5.89 15.98
N GLY A 257 -28.78 -5.55 14.75
CA GLY A 257 -29.96 -4.71 14.46
C GLY A 257 -29.78 -3.23 14.81
N ARG A 258 -28.58 -2.79 15.13
CA ARG A 258 -28.26 -1.35 15.34
C ARG A 258 -28.23 -0.57 14.04
N LEU A 259 -27.89 -1.23 12.94
CA LEU A 259 -27.96 -0.71 11.58
C LEU A 259 -28.82 -1.63 10.70
N VAL A 260 -29.43 -1.03 9.69
CA VAL A 260 -30.19 -1.72 8.65
C VAL A 260 -29.47 -1.50 7.32
N SER A 261 -29.19 -2.58 6.59
CA SER A 261 -28.71 -2.51 5.20
C SER A 261 -29.86 -2.13 4.28
N LEU A 262 -29.66 -1.11 3.48
CA LEU A 262 -30.67 -0.52 2.61
C LEU A 262 -30.45 -0.92 1.15
N LEU A 263 -31.51 -0.86 0.35
CA LEU A 263 -31.49 -1.12 -1.09
C LEU A 263 -30.84 -2.46 -1.46
N PRO A 264 -31.30 -3.62 -0.93
CA PRO A 264 -30.65 -4.92 -1.15
C PRO A 264 -30.63 -5.37 -2.62
N GLY A 265 -31.45 -4.77 -3.49
CA GLY A 265 -31.42 -5.01 -4.93
C GLY A 265 -30.40 -4.18 -5.71
N TRP A 266 -29.62 -3.36 -5.02
CA TRP A 266 -28.67 -2.42 -5.61
C TRP A 266 -27.30 -2.58 -4.99
N ARG A 267 -26.26 -2.52 -5.81
CA ARG A 267 -24.86 -2.54 -5.40
C ARG A 267 -24.30 -1.12 -5.53
N PRO A 268 -23.77 -0.52 -4.46
CA PRO A 268 -23.07 0.75 -4.56
C PRO A 268 -21.78 0.60 -5.35
N ASP A 269 -21.51 1.52 -6.28
CA ASP A 269 -20.31 1.54 -7.10
C ASP A 269 -19.28 2.52 -6.53
N GLY A 270 -18.03 2.11 -6.39
CA GLY A 270 -16.85 2.97 -6.23
C GLY A 270 -16.67 3.71 -4.91
N ALA A 271 -17.51 3.50 -3.89
CA ALA A 271 -17.35 4.19 -2.61
C ALA A 271 -16.13 3.68 -1.81
N PHE A 272 -15.93 2.36 -1.81
CA PHE A 272 -14.75 1.67 -1.27
C PHE A 272 -14.29 0.64 -2.30
N GLY A 273 -13.12 0.04 -2.10
CA GLY A 273 -12.64 -1.03 -2.97
C GLY A 273 -13.46 -2.32 -2.83
N GLU A 274 -13.25 -3.27 -3.73
CA GLU A 274 -13.93 -4.57 -3.72
C GLU A 274 -13.18 -5.62 -2.90
N ALA A 275 -11.96 -5.29 -2.45
CA ALA A 275 -11.17 -6.17 -1.61
C ALA A 275 -10.16 -5.38 -0.77
N ILE A 276 -9.69 -6.04 0.28
CA ILE A 276 -8.59 -5.59 1.12
C ILE A 276 -7.33 -6.30 0.66
N TYR A 277 -6.31 -5.51 0.32
CA TYR A 277 -5.02 -5.98 -0.14
C TYR A 277 -3.90 -5.54 0.80
N ALA A 278 -2.89 -6.38 0.92
CA ALA A 278 -1.56 -5.99 1.34
C ALA A 278 -0.75 -5.64 0.09
N ILE A 279 -0.26 -4.41 -0.02
CA ILE A 279 0.36 -3.87 -1.23
C ILE A 279 1.77 -3.39 -0.88
N ARG A 280 2.74 -3.68 -1.76
CA ARG A 280 4.09 -3.15 -1.67
C ARG A 280 4.64 -2.83 -3.07
N PRO A 281 5.63 -1.92 -3.18
CA PRO A 281 6.37 -1.74 -4.43
C PRO A 281 6.99 -3.07 -4.87
N TYR A 282 7.03 -3.30 -6.17
CA TYR A 282 7.68 -4.50 -6.71
C TYR A 282 9.14 -4.54 -6.28
N SER A 283 9.53 -5.67 -5.72
CA SER A 283 10.91 -6.03 -5.46
C SER A 283 11.00 -7.55 -5.62
N ALA A 284 12.04 -8.03 -6.26
CA ALA A 284 12.21 -9.46 -6.50
C ALA A 284 12.36 -10.27 -5.18
N HIS A 285 12.80 -9.60 -4.10
CA HIS A 285 12.87 -10.21 -2.77
C HIS A 285 11.82 -9.61 -1.82
N VAL A 286 11.06 -10.50 -1.17
CA VAL A 286 10.13 -10.14 -0.09
C VAL A 286 10.74 -10.62 1.22
N PRO A 287 11.08 -9.70 2.16
CA PRO A 287 11.60 -10.08 3.47
C PRO A 287 10.69 -11.09 4.17
N ARG A 288 11.27 -12.08 4.85
CA ARG A 288 10.49 -13.11 5.53
C ARG A 288 9.55 -12.56 6.58
N ALA A 289 9.96 -11.54 7.31
CA ALA A 289 9.10 -10.88 8.29
C ALA A 289 7.83 -10.31 7.62
N VAL A 290 7.97 -9.67 6.45
CA VAL A 290 6.84 -9.15 5.67
C VAL A 290 5.96 -10.30 5.18
N ARG A 291 6.55 -11.39 4.65
CA ARG A 291 5.80 -12.56 4.19
C ARG A 291 5.03 -13.23 5.34
N ALA A 292 5.68 -13.43 6.48
CA ALA A 292 5.03 -13.98 7.68
C ALA A 292 3.85 -13.11 8.14
N PHE A 293 4.02 -11.78 8.12
CA PHE A 293 2.96 -10.85 8.49
C PHE A 293 1.76 -10.92 7.52
N VAL A 294 2.02 -10.90 6.22
CA VAL A 294 0.97 -11.02 5.19
C VAL A 294 0.22 -12.35 5.30
N GLU A 295 0.95 -13.46 5.48
CA GLU A 295 0.34 -14.78 5.59
C GLU A 295 -0.53 -14.90 6.84
N HIS A 296 -0.05 -14.38 7.99
CA HIS A 296 -0.85 -14.34 9.22
C HIS A 296 -2.15 -13.53 9.03
N LEU A 297 -2.08 -12.36 8.37
CA LEU A 297 -3.28 -11.56 8.08
C LEU A 297 -4.24 -12.30 7.14
N ARG A 298 -3.72 -12.97 6.08
CA ARG A 298 -4.55 -13.73 5.15
C ARG A 298 -5.31 -14.86 5.83
N GLN A 299 -4.65 -15.61 6.71
CA GLN A 299 -5.27 -16.71 7.45
C GLN A 299 -6.31 -16.24 8.46
N SER A 300 -6.11 -15.05 9.04
CA SER A 300 -6.95 -14.55 10.13
C SER A 300 -8.08 -13.63 9.67
N LEU A 301 -7.98 -13.04 8.46
CA LEU A 301 -9.00 -12.16 7.89
C LEU A 301 -9.92 -12.88 6.88
N ALA A 302 -9.58 -14.09 6.49
CA ALA A 302 -10.32 -14.90 5.53
C ALA A 302 -11.79 -15.16 5.94
#